data_c5a03c341be9c12afbdc752c1cc30366
#
_entry.id   c5a03c341be9c12afbdc752c1cc30366
#
_cell.length_a   1.000
_cell.length_b   1.000
_cell.length_c   1.000
_cell.angle_alpha   90.00
_cell.angle_beta   90.00
_cell.angle_gamma   90.00
#
_symmetry.space_group_name_H-M   'P 1'
#
loop_
_entity.id
_entity.type
_entity.pdbx_description
1 polymer ?
#
loop_
_entity_poly.entity_id
_entity_poly.type
_entity_poly.pdbx_seq_one_letter_code
_entity_poly.pdbx_strand_id
1 'polypeptide(L)'
;VTGKHEWSHYEELNEDGFYDYRNLHLNYYAVKALQARVYLWEGSAASKEKALAAATEVIDDYFTNTATANTIVRWMGDTDFNNYPAMALEHIFGLNINSDKFSNLTASYLKTAIADTDYDAYYMTNDDTYAIYENSNTDYRFTKLLQSQLNGTRVGFLPLKLHQTDGAQQLYSNRIPLLRMPEMYYIAAECHLANDDVEAALDLLTVVRNQRGVYDE
;
A
#
# COMPACT_ATOMS: atom_id res chain seq x y z
N VAL A 1 -6.30 -12.04 -24.32
CA VAL A 1 -5.73 -11.97 -22.95
C VAL A 1 -6.63 -11.03 -22.16
N THR A 2 -7.43 -11.57 -21.25
CA THR A 2 -8.40 -10.77 -20.47
C THR A 2 -7.72 -9.96 -19.34
N GLY A 3 -6.45 -10.20 -19.06
CA GLY A 3 -5.71 -9.57 -17.98
C GLY A 3 -6.11 -10.04 -16.56
N LYS A 4 -7.06 -10.96 -16.46
CA LYS A 4 -7.50 -11.56 -15.18
C LYS A 4 -6.53 -12.62 -14.64
N HIS A 5 -5.61 -13.10 -15.45
CA HIS A 5 -4.67 -14.15 -15.06
C HIS A 5 -3.24 -13.61 -15.06
N GLU A 6 -2.43 -14.19 -14.24
CA GLU A 6 -1.01 -13.93 -14.23
C GLU A 6 -0.38 -14.30 -15.58
N TRP A 7 0.64 -13.57 -15.99
CA TRP A 7 1.37 -13.80 -17.24
C TRP A 7 1.91 -15.24 -17.35
N SER A 8 2.21 -15.89 -16.22
CA SER A 8 2.66 -17.28 -16.17
C SER A 8 1.72 -18.27 -16.88
N HIS A 9 0.45 -17.92 -17.04
CA HIS A 9 -0.50 -18.71 -17.83
C HIS A 9 -0.35 -18.48 -19.33
N TYR A 10 0.49 -17.55 -19.74
CA TYR A 10 0.74 -17.14 -21.12
C TYR A 10 2.22 -17.17 -21.46
N GLU A 11 2.96 -18.12 -20.88
CA GLU A 11 4.41 -18.24 -21.03
C GLU A 11 4.85 -18.26 -22.50
N GLU A 12 4.09 -18.94 -23.34
CA GLU A 12 4.31 -19.00 -24.80
C GLU A 12 4.15 -17.62 -25.50
N LEU A 13 3.45 -16.68 -24.88
CA LEU A 13 3.22 -15.33 -25.42
C LEU A 13 4.16 -14.28 -24.82
N ASN A 14 5.03 -14.67 -23.89
CA ASN A 14 5.86 -13.77 -23.12
C ASN A 14 7.37 -14.02 -23.32
N GLU A 15 7.77 -14.43 -24.54
CA GLU A 15 9.18 -14.74 -24.85
C GLU A 15 10.14 -13.58 -24.54
N ASP A 16 9.69 -12.33 -24.70
CA ASP A 16 10.49 -11.13 -24.46
C ASP A 16 10.31 -10.54 -23.07
N GLY A 17 9.51 -11.14 -22.18
CA GLY A 17 9.21 -10.60 -20.84
C GLY A 17 8.29 -9.37 -20.85
N PHE A 18 7.62 -9.07 -21.98
CA PHE A 18 6.74 -7.91 -22.12
C PHE A 18 5.56 -7.92 -21.12
N TYR A 19 5.08 -9.11 -20.75
CA TYR A 19 3.99 -9.27 -19.80
C TYR A 19 4.45 -9.47 -18.35
N ASP A 20 5.74 -9.40 -18.08
CA ASP A 20 6.28 -9.46 -16.72
C ASP A 20 5.85 -8.23 -15.89
N TYR A 21 5.88 -8.39 -14.59
CA TYR A 21 5.61 -7.30 -13.65
C TYR A 21 4.30 -6.57 -13.89
N ARG A 22 3.23 -7.32 -14.10
CA ARG A 22 1.90 -6.75 -14.41
C ARG A 22 1.40 -5.73 -13.38
N ASN A 23 1.88 -5.78 -12.15
CA ASN A 23 1.61 -4.79 -11.11
C ASN A 23 2.32 -3.43 -11.33
N LEU A 24 3.20 -3.34 -12.32
CA LEU A 24 3.80 -2.09 -12.81
C LEU A 24 3.13 -1.57 -14.09
N HIS A 25 2.12 -2.27 -14.57
CA HIS A 25 1.33 -1.91 -15.73
C HIS A 25 -0.13 -1.74 -15.33
N LEU A 26 -0.86 -0.92 -16.06
CA LEU A 26 -2.30 -0.76 -15.86
C LEU A 26 -3.00 -2.05 -16.34
N ASN A 27 -3.04 -3.05 -15.44
CA ASN A 27 -3.68 -4.34 -15.69
C ASN A 27 -5.19 -4.28 -15.42
N TYR A 28 -5.89 -5.40 -15.61
CA TYR A 28 -7.33 -5.49 -15.40
C TYR A 28 -7.76 -5.03 -13.98
N TYR A 29 -7.08 -5.53 -12.94
CA TYR A 29 -7.41 -5.19 -11.55
C TYR A 29 -7.03 -3.75 -11.18
N ALA A 30 -5.99 -3.20 -11.81
CA ALA A 30 -5.65 -1.79 -11.66
C ALA A 30 -6.76 -0.89 -12.25
N VAL A 31 -7.34 -1.28 -13.39
CA VAL A 31 -8.50 -0.58 -13.96
C VAL A 31 -9.72 -0.67 -13.03
N LYS A 32 -10.00 -1.86 -12.48
CA LYS A 32 -11.10 -2.07 -11.52
C LYS A 32 -10.89 -1.26 -10.24
N ALA A 33 -9.69 -1.27 -9.67
CA ALA A 33 -9.34 -0.48 -8.50
C ALA A 33 -9.48 1.04 -8.77
N LEU A 34 -9.07 1.50 -9.96
CA LEU A 34 -9.28 2.89 -10.36
C LEU A 34 -10.77 3.22 -10.53
N GLN A 35 -11.55 2.31 -11.10
CA GLN A 35 -13.02 2.49 -11.20
C GLN A 35 -13.65 2.60 -9.81
N ALA A 36 -13.27 1.74 -8.86
CA ALA A 36 -13.74 1.80 -7.48
C ALA A 36 -13.47 3.18 -6.86
N ARG A 37 -12.24 3.68 -6.98
CA ARG A 37 -11.85 5.02 -6.50
C ARG A 37 -12.68 6.14 -7.14
N VAL A 38 -12.82 6.13 -8.47
CA VAL A 38 -13.55 7.16 -9.21
C VAL A 38 -15.05 7.17 -8.86
N TYR A 39 -15.66 5.99 -8.76
CA TYR A 39 -17.06 5.88 -8.36
C TYR A 39 -17.31 6.32 -6.92
N LEU A 40 -16.40 5.98 -6.01
CA LEU A 40 -16.48 6.48 -4.62
C LEU A 40 -16.37 8.01 -4.60
N TRP A 41 -15.45 8.57 -5.37
CA TRP A 41 -15.26 10.02 -5.48
C TRP A 41 -16.47 10.75 -6.05
N GLU A 42 -17.15 10.17 -7.03
CA GLU A 42 -18.40 10.72 -7.61
C GLU A 42 -19.52 10.77 -6.56
N GLY A 43 -19.61 9.77 -5.67
CA GLY A 43 -20.32 9.84 -4.41
C GLY A 43 -21.82 9.66 -4.45
N SER A 44 -22.49 9.58 -5.63
CA SER A 44 -23.91 9.25 -5.69
C SER A 44 -24.18 7.82 -5.18
N ALA A 45 -25.40 7.53 -4.72
CA ALA A 45 -25.78 6.19 -4.27
C ALA A 45 -25.51 5.13 -5.35
N ALA A 46 -25.88 5.39 -6.60
CA ALA A 46 -25.63 4.47 -7.70
C ALA A 46 -24.13 4.27 -8.00
N SER A 47 -23.30 5.29 -7.77
CA SER A 47 -21.86 5.16 -7.93
C SER A 47 -21.19 4.44 -6.76
N LYS A 48 -21.68 4.61 -5.55
CA LYS A 48 -21.22 3.83 -4.40
C LYS A 48 -21.49 2.34 -4.57
N GLU A 49 -22.64 1.95 -5.14
CA GLU A 49 -22.90 0.54 -5.49
C GLU A 49 -21.86 0.00 -6.50
N LYS A 50 -21.53 0.79 -7.52
CA LYS A 50 -20.49 0.42 -8.50
C LYS A 50 -19.09 0.40 -7.90
N ALA A 51 -18.80 1.32 -6.99
CA ALA A 51 -17.54 1.34 -6.24
C ALA A 51 -17.38 0.08 -5.40
N LEU A 52 -18.41 -0.29 -4.65
CA LEU A 52 -18.45 -1.51 -3.87
C LEU A 52 -18.23 -2.75 -4.74
N ALA A 53 -19.00 -2.89 -5.83
CA ALA A 53 -18.85 -4.03 -6.73
C ALA A 53 -17.44 -4.13 -7.34
N ALA A 54 -16.85 -3.01 -7.75
CA ALA A 54 -15.50 -3.00 -8.32
C ALA A 54 -14.42 -3.30 -7.27
N ALA A 55 -14.54 -2.77 -6.05
CA ALA A 55 -13.61 -3.05 -4.96
C ALA A 55 -13.70 -4.52 -4.51
N THR A 56 -14.91 -5.05 -4.36
CA THR A 56 -15.14 -6.47 -3.99
C THR A 56 -14.57 -7.41 -5.05
N GLU A 57 -14.77 -7.12 -6.35
CA GLU A 57 -14.17 -7.93 -7.43
C GLU A 57 -12.64 -8.00 -7.31
N VAL A 58 -11.98 -6.88 -6.97
CA VAL A 58 -10.53 -6.88 -6.76
C VAL A 58 -10.14 -7.68 -5.52
N ILE A 59 -10.88 -7.55 -4.44
CA ILE A 59 -10.63 -8.29 -3.19
C ILE A 59 -10.77 -9.80 -3.44
N ASP A 60 -11.86 -10.23 -4.02
CA ASP A 60 -12.20 -11.64 -4.17
C ASP A 60 -11.35 -12.34 -5.23
N ASP A 61 -11.19 -11.73 -6.39
CA ASP A 61 -10.48 -12.34 -7.51
C ASP A 61 -8.97 -12.19 -7.41
N TYR A 62 -8.48 -11.02 -7.01
CA TYR A 62 -7.05 -10.73 -7.09
C TYR A 62 -6.29 -11.12 -5.83
N PHE A 63 -6.89 -10.91 -4.65
CA PHE A 63 -6.20 -11.22 -3.40
C PHE A 63 -6.51 -12.62 -2.88
N THR A 64 -7.70 -13.15 -3.10
CA THR A 64 -8.12 -14.45 -2.61
C THR A 64 -7.64 -15.58 -3.52
N ASN A 65 -7.69 -15.39 -4.84
CA ASN A 65 -7.26 -16.41 -5.81
C ASN A 65 -5.75 -16.45 -6.06
N THR A 66 -5.02 -15.49 -5.54
CA THR A 66 -3.57 -15.40 -5.72
C THR A 66 -2.77 -16.13 -4.64
N ALA A 67 -3.41 -16.87 -3.76
CA ALA A 67 -2.76 -17.73 -2.76
C ALA A 67 -1.94 -18.89 -3.35
N THR A 68 -1.92 -19.06 -4.66
CA THR A 68 -1.04 -20.00 -5.35
C THR A 68 0.34 -19.39 -5.59
N ALA A 69 1.36 -20.15 -5.38
CA ALA A 69 2.79 -19.91 -5.16
C ALA A 69 3.55 -18.86 -6.02
N ASN A 70 2.90 -18.12 -6.90
CA ASN A 70 3.56 -17.16 -7.79
C ASN A 70 3.01 -15.73 -7.70
N THR A 71 2.23 -15.40 -6.70
CA THR A 71 1.61 -14.09 -6.61
C THR A 71 2.49 -13.09 -5.93
N ILE A 72 2.78 -12.04 -6.67
CA ILE A 72 3.56 -10.90 -6.19
C ILE A 72 2.73 -10.02 -5.24
N VAL A 73 1.39 -10.05 -5.34
CA VAL A 73 0.50 -9.21 -4.53
C VAL A 73 -0.09 -10.00 -3.37
N ARG A 74 0.31 -9.61 -2.17
CA ARG A 74 -0.16 -10.20 -0.90
C ARG A 74 -0.03 -9.20 0.23
N TRP A 75 -0.68 -9.48 1.35
CA TRP A 75 -0.43 -8.75 2.58
C TRP A 75 1.02 -8.90 3.03
N MET A 76 1.58 -7.82 3.52
CA MET A 76 2.91 -7.83 4.10
C MET A 76 2.84 -8.33 5.55
N GLY A 77 3.69 -9.31 5.87
CA GLY A 77 3.92 -9.73 7.24
C GLY A 77 5.02 -8.89 7.92
N ASP A 78 5.23 -9.11 9.21
CA ASP A 78 6.19 -8.37 10.03
C ASP A 78 7.58 -8.27 9.40
N THR A 79 8.13 -9.38 8.90
CA THR A 79 9.47 -9.43 8.31
C THR A 79 9.57 -8.70 6.96
N ASP A 80 8.46 -8.59 6.22
CA ASP A 80 8.45 -7.93 4.92
C ASP A 80 8.70 -6.42 5.05
N PHE A 81 8.20 -5.79 6.11
CA PHE A 81 8.36 -4.35 6.32
C PHE A 81 9.83 -3.92 6.43
N ASN A 82 10.70 -4.80 6.92
CA ASN A 82 12.13 -4.52 7.01
C ASN A 82 12.79 -4.44 5.62
N ASN A 83 12.27 -5.21 4.65
CA ASN A 83 12.83 -5.32 3.31
C ASN A 83 12.09 -4.45 2.28
N TYR A 84 10.82 -4.14 2.51
CA TYR A 84 9.94 -3.49 1.54
C TYR A 84 9.15 -2.32 2.17
N PRO A 85 9.80 -1.28 2.69
CA PRO A 85 9.08 -0.17 3.34
C PRO A 85 8.18 0.61 2.36
N ALA A 86 8.40 0.50 1.05
CA ALA A 86 7.46 0.99 0.03
C ALA A 86 6.15 0.18 -0.03
N MET A 87 6.07 -0.94 0.70
CA MET A 87 4.92 -1.85 0.71
C MET A 87 4.62 -2.45 -0.67
N ALA A 88 5.66 -2.76 -1.44
CA ALA A 88 5.56 -3.17 -2.84
C ALA A 88 4.76 -4.46 -3.05
N LEU A 89 4.71 -5.34 -2.05
CA LEU A 89 3.93 -6.58 -2.11
C LEU A 89 2.40 -6.36 -2.06
N GLU A 90 1.96 -5.16 -1.67
CA GLU A 90 0.54 -4.78 -1.64
C GLU A 90 0.14 -3.89 -2.84
N HIS A 91 1.02 -3.69 -3.82
CA HIS A 91 0.70 -2.85 -4.96
C HIS A 91 -0.17 -3.59 -5.97
N ILE A 92 -1.37 -3.08 -6.21
CA ILE A 92 -2.21 -3.45 -7.37
C ILE A 92 -1.61 -2.81 -8.62
N PHE A 93 -1.17 -1.55 -8.49
CA PHE A 93 -0.50 -0.80 -9.53
C PHE A 93 0.48 0.20 -8.91
N GLY A 94 1.69 0.24 -9.44
CA GLY A 94 2.73 1.18 -9.05
C GLY A 94 3.53 1.66 -10.24
N LEU A 95 4.23 2.75 -10.05
CA LEU A 95 5.21 3.24 -11.01
C LEU A 95 6.59 2.73 -10.62
N ASN A 96 7.34 2.25 -11.61
CA ASN A 96 8.76 2.06 -11.48
C ASN A 96 9.46 3.28 -12.09
N ILE A 97 10.21 4.01 -11.28
CA ILE A 97 10.87 5.24 -11.72
C ILE A 97 12.38 5.06 -11.73
N ASN A 98 13.06 5.95 -12.44
CA ASN A 98 14.52 5.95 -12.49
C ASN A 98 15.10 6.12 -11.08
N SER A 99 16.15 5.37 -10.75
CA SER A 99 16.79 5.35 -9.42
C SER A 99 17.24 6.74 -8.96
N ASP A 100 17.80 7.55 -9.85
CA ASP A 100 18.28 8.89 -9.50
C ASP A 100 17.12 9.82 -9.13
N LYS A 101 15.99 9.71 -9.84
CA LYS A 101 14.78 10.47 -9.53
C LYS A 101 14.16 10.04 -8.22
N PHE A 102 14.12 8.73 -7.97
CA PHE A 102 13.65 8.17 -6.71
C PHE A 102 14.53 8.60 -5.54
N SER A 103 15.85 8.49 -5.68
CA SER A 103 16.82 8.90 -4.66
C SER A 103 16.72 10.39 -4.36
N ASN A 104 16.55 11.25 -5.36
CA ASN A 104 16.35 12.68 -5.15
C ASN A 104 15.07 12.99 -4.38
N LEU A 105 13.97 12.28 -4.67
CA LEU A 105 12.71 12.43 -3.94
C LEU A 105 12.88 12.05 -2.46
N THR A 106 13.46 10.89 -2.19
CA THR A 106 13.64 10.40 -0.83
C THR A 106 14.66 11.23 -0.04
N ALA A 107 15.75 11.65 -0.66
CA ALA A 107 16.75 12.50 -0.03
C ALA A 107 16.22 13.89 0.34
N SER A 108 15.26 14.42 -0.40
CA SER A 108 14.70 15.75 -0.14
C SER A 108 13.61 15.72 0.94
N TYR A 109 12.67 14.77 0.87
CA TYR A 109 11.45 14.80 1.69
C TYR A 109 11.35 13.68 2.71
N LEU A 110 11.94 12.52 2.43
CA LEU A 110 11.82 11.30 3.25
C LEU A 110 13.20 10.94 3.82
N LYS A 111 13.77 11.87 4.56
CA LYS A 111 15.09 11.70 5.18
C LYS A 111 15.01 10.72 6.35
N THR A 112 16.06 9.95 6.56
CA THR A 112 16.25 9.07 7.73
C THR A 112 16.89 9.77 8.93
N ALA A 113 17.39 10.99 8.73
CA ALA A 113 17.82 11.90 9.78
C ALA A 113 17.63 13.33 9.31
N ILE A 114 17.18 14.21 10.19
CA ILE A 114 16.96 15.63 9.88
C ILE A 114 17.78 16.52 10.84
N ALA A 115 18.29 17.62 10.30
CA ALA A 115 18.84 18.73 11.09
C ALA A 115 17.74 19.76 11.34
N ASP A 116 18.01 20.69 12.28
CA ASP A 116 17.08 21.78 12.60
C ASP A 116 16.79 22.71 11.42
N THR A 117 17.68 22.71 10.41
CA THR A 117 17.56 23.50 9.17
C THR A 117 16.85 22.77 8.03
N ASP A 118 16.46 21.51 8.20
CA ASP A 118 15.78 20.70 7.19
C ASP A 118 14.27 20.96 7.16
N TYR A 119 13.87 22.12 6.66
CA TYR A 119 12.47 22.57 6.66
C TYR A 119 11.55 21.79 5.71
N ASP A 120 12.11 21.14 4.69
CA ASP A 120 11.37 20.39 3.68
C ASP A 120 11.16 18.93 4.02
N ALA A 121 11.81 18.40 5.06
CA ALA A 121 11.69 17.00 5.44
C ALA A 121 10.37 16.74 6.18
N TYR A 122 9.69 15.65 5.80
CA TYR A 122 8.52 15.17 6.54
C TYR A 122 8.93 14.62 7.90
N TYR A 123 8.19 15.05 8.91
CA TYR A 123 8.44 14.66 10.28
C TYR A 123 7.12 14.75 11.07
N MET A 124 6.94 13.88 12.03
CA MET A 124 5.81 13.87 12.96
C MET A 124 6.30 14.13 14.37
N THR A 125 5.59 14.97 15.13
CA THR A 125 5.88 15.16 16.55
C THR A 125 5.57 13.88 17.35
N ASN A 126 6.13 13.78 18.55
CA ASN A 126 5.76 12.68 19.46
C ASN A 126 4.26 12.68 19.77
N ASP A 127 3.70 13.85 20.07
CA ASP A 127 2.30 13.98 20.45
C ASP A 127 1.37 13.55 19.31
N ASP A 128 1.61 14.02 18.09
CA ASP A 128 0.82 13.60 16.92
C ASP A 128 0.96 12.11 16.64
N THR A 129 2.17 11.59 16.75
CA THR A 129 2.44 10.17 16.51
C THR A 129 1.74 9.29 17.54
N TYR A 130 1.86 9.62 18.82
CA TYR A 130 1.20 8.87 19.89
C TYR A 130 -0.32 9.02 19.86
N ALA A 131 -0.85 10.17 19.44
CA ALA A 131 -2.29 10.34 19.23
C ALA A 131 -2.85 9.43 18.13
N ILE A 132 -2.05 9.14 17.07
CA ILE A 132 -2.48 8.27 15.97
C ILE A 132 -2.28 6.79 16.28
N TYR A 133 -1.15 6.43 16.88
CA TYR A 133 -0.74 5.02 17.06
C TYR A 133 -0.83 4.53 18.50
N GLU A 134 -1.28 5.38 19.45
CA GLU A 134 -1.45 5.04 20.86
C GLU A 134 -0.19 4.42 21.51
N ASN A 135 0.98 4.75 20.99
CA ASN A 135 2.28 4.17 21.37
C ASN A 135 2.28 2.62 21.26
N SER A 136 1.58 2.08 20.28
CA SER A 136 1.43 0.64 20.07
C SER A 136 2.78 -0.02 19.79
N ASN A 137 3.07 -1.11 20.48
CA ASN A 137 4.25 -1.94 20.21
C ASN A 137 3.99 -3.05 19.19
N THR A 138 2.77 -3.21 18.71
CA THR A 138 2.37 -4.24 17.74
C THR A 138 2.03 -3.68 16.38
N ASP A 139 1.62 -2.40 16.28
CA ASP A 139 1.27 -1.78 15.00
C ASP A 139 2.52 -1.64 14.11
N TYR A 140 2.54 -2.38 13.00
CA TYR A 140 3.66 -2.37 12.06
C TYR A 140 3.88 -0.99 11.40
N ARG A 141 2.85 -0.17 11.30
CA ARG A 141 2.99 1.20 10.76
C ARG A 141 3.79 2.06 11.72
N PHE A 142 3.62 1.87 13.03
CA PHE A 142 4.39 2.56 14.04
C PHE A 142 5.79 1.95 14.20
N THR A 143 5.87 0.63 14.37
CA THR A 143 7.11 -0.05 14.73
C THR A 143 8.09 -0.25 13.57
N LYS A 144 7.60 -0.26 12.31
CA LYS A 144 8.40 -0.58 11.13
C LYS A 144 8.50 0.55 10.09
N LEU A 145 7.51 1.44 10.03
CA LEU A 145 7.47 2.51 9.03
C LEU A 145 7.78 3.90 9.59
N LEU A 146 8.10 3.97 10.88
CA LEU A 146 8.53 5.19 11.56
C LEU A 146 9.86 4.96 12.27
N GLN A 147 10.75 5.93 12.18
CA GLN A 147 12.02 5.95 12.87
C GLN A 147 12.06 7.10 13.87
N SER A 148 12.34 6.80 15.13
CA SER A 148 12.48 7.83 16.16
C SER A 148 13.73 8.69 15.88
N GLN A 149 13.55 10.00 15.98
CA GLN A 149 14.64 10.98 16.00
C GLN A 149 14.69 11.64 17.38
N LEU A 150 15.80 11.49 18.06
CA LEU A 150 15.99 11.96 19.43
C LEU A 150 16.95 13.16 19.53
N ASN A 151 17.56 13.59 18.42
CA ASN A 151 18.59 14.63 18.40
C ASN A 151 18.07 15.94 17.81
N GLY A 152 18.56 17.04 18.32
CA GLY A 152 18.21 18.38 17.86
C GLY A 152 16.93 18.91 18.52
N THR A 153 16.40 20.00 17.98
CA THR A 153 15.16 20.64 18.45
C THR A 153 13.91 19.95 17.92
N ARG A 154 14.06 19.09 16.91
CA ARG A 154 12.98 18.33 16.28
C ARG A 154 12.99 16.87 16.76
N VAL A 155 12.41 16.67 17.93
CA VAL A 155 12.26 15.34 18.51
C VAL A 155 10.91 14.75 18.05
N GLY A 156 10.95 13.56 17.45
CA GLY A 156 9.75 12.91 16.93
C GLY A 156 10.07 11.72 16.04
N PHE A 157 9.31 11.54 14.98
CA PHE A 157 9.38 10.40 14.10
C PHE A 157 9.52 10.80 12.63
N LEU A 158 10.39 10.07 11.92
CA LEU A 158 10.62 10.20 10.49
C LEU A 158 9.97 9.02 9.75
N PRO A 159 9.26 9.25 8.64
CA PRO A 159 8.66 8.18 7.86
C PRO A 159 9.74 7.40 7.09
N LEU A 160 9.77 6.08 7.30
CA LEU A 160 10.60 5.15 6.53
C LEU A 160 9.91 4.66 5.25
N LYS A 161 8.64 5.01 5.07
CA LYS A 161 7.90 4.67 3.86
C LYS A 161 8.64 5.18 2.62
N LEU A 162 8.82 4.31 1.63
CA LEU A 162 9.62 4.54 0.43
C LEU A 162 11.15 4.55 0.68
N HIS A 163 11.62 4.41 1.90
CA HIS A 163 13.04 4.22 2.13
C HIS A 163 13.51 2.88 1.54
N GLN A 164 14.68 2.87 0.92
CA GLN A 164 15.29 1.66 0.38
C GLN A 164 16.58 1.37 1.12
N THR A 165 16.72 0.15 1.61
CA THR A 165 17.96 -0.34 2.19
C THR A 165 18.90 -0.82 1.08
N ASP A 166 20.21 -0.63 1.28
CA ASP A 166 21.21 -1.21 0.40
C ASP A 166 21.03 -2.74 0.36
N GLY A 167 20.98 -3.30 -0.86
CA GLY A 167 20.73 -4.72 -1.08
C GLY A 167 19.24 -5.11 -1.19
N ALA A 168 18.31 -4.16 -1.18
CA ALA A 168 16.92 -4.43 -1.51
C ALA A 168 16.83 -5.14 -2.87
N GLN A 169 15.95 -6.15 -2.97
CA GLN A 169 15.76 -6.87 -4.23
C GLN A 169 15.37 -5.88 -5.33
N GLN A 170 16.12 -5.86 -6.43
CA GLN A 170 15.89 -4.93 -7.55
C GLN A 170 14.44 -4.95 -8.05
N LEU A 171 13.79 -6.10 -7.94
CA LEU A 171 12.40 -6.31 -8.33
C LEU A 171 11.42 -5.36 -7.62
N TYR A 172 11.76 -4.90 -6.41
CA TYR A 172 10.88 -4.07 -5.57
C TYR A 172 11.42 -2.67 -5.32
N SER A 173 12.55 -2.33 -5.93
CA SER A 173 13.20 -1.02 -5.80
C SER A 173 12.52 0.04 -6.66
N ASN A 174 12.68 1.31 -6.29
CA ASN A 174 12.27 2.49 -7.06
C ASN A 174 10.77 2.54 -7.42
N ARG A 175 9.92 1.98 -6.56
CA ARG A 175 8.48 1.90 -6.79
C ARG A 175 7.70 2.93 -6.01
N ILE A 176 6.79 3.61 -6.70
CA ILE A 176 5.80 4.48 -6.08
C ILE A 176 4.43 3.83 -6.22
N PRO A 177 3.74 3.52 -5.10
CA PRO A 177 2.40 2.93 -5.15
C PRO A 177 1.38 3.95 -5.65
N LEU A 178 0.55 3.55 -6.61
CA LEU A 178 -0.60 4.33 -7.07
C LEU A 178 -1.92 3.74 -6.57
N LEU A 179 -2.03 2.40 -6.57
CA LEU A 179 -3.19 1.64 -6.08
C LEU A 179 -2.67 0.48 -5.21
N ARG A 180 -3.22 0.35 -4.02
CA ARG A 180 -2.82 -0.70 -3.05
C ARG A 180 -4.01 -1.46 -2.51
N MET A 181 -3.76 -2.70 -2.07
CA MET A 181 -4.76 -3.59 -1.45
C MET A 181 -5.63 -2.91 -0.39
N PRO A 182 -5.07 -2.23 0.64
CA PRO A 182 -5.89 -1.68 1.70
C PRO A 182 -6.94 -0.68 1.22
N GLU A 183 -6.68 0.02 0.12
CA GLU A 183 -7.64 0.98 -0.43
C GLU A 183 -8.94 0.32 -0.88
N MET A 184 -8.85 -0.89 -1.43
CA MET A 184 -10.07 -1.61 -1.84
C MET A 184 -10.93 -1.98 -0.64
N TYR A 185 -10.31 -2.39 0.45
CA TYR A 185 -11.01 -2.65 1.72
C TYR A 185 -11.64 -1.38 2.29
N TYR A 186 -10.93 -0.25 2.24
CA TYR A 186 -11.48 1.03 2.71
C TYR A 186 -12.64 1.52 1.85
N ILE A 187 -12.54 1.40 0.52
CA ILE A 187 -13.63 1.75 -0.40
C ILE A 187 -14.86 0.88 -0.12
N ALA A 188 -14.70 -0.43 0.00
CA ALA A 188 -15.80 -1.33 0.30
C ALA A 188 -16.42 -1.04 1.68
N ALA A 189 -15.61 -0.82 2.70
CA ALA A 189 -16.08 -0.47 4.05
C ALA A 189 -16.88 0.86 4.04
N GLU A 190 -16.41 1.89 3.36
CA GLU A 190 -17.11 3.17 3.24
C GLU A 190 -18.46 3.02 2.49
N CYS A 191 -18.50 2.18 1.47
CA CYS A 191 -19.74 1.89 0.76
C CYS A 191 -20.74 1.11 1.62
N HIS A 192 -20.31 0.11 2.39
CA HIS A 192 -21.14 -0.61 3.36
C HIS A 192 -21.69 0.34 4.43
N LEU A 193 -20.82 1.20 4.98
CA LEU A 193 -21.25 2.19 5.97
C LEU A 193 -22.30 3.17 5.40
N ALA A 194 -22.16 3.56 4.13
CA ALA A 194 -23.14 4.43 3.48
C ALA A 194 -24.50 3.74 3.24
N ASN A 195 -24.56 2.43 3.33
CA ASN A 195 -25.77 1.61 3.25
C ASN A 195 -26.25 1.14 4.64
N ASP A 196 -25.75 1.76 5.73
CA ASP A 196 -26.04 1.40 7.12
C ASP A 196 -25.61 -0.04 7.51
N ASP A 197 -24.77 -0.69 6.71
CA ASP A 197 -24.21 -2.01 6.97
C ASP A 197 -22.89 -1.89 7.76
N VAL A 198 -23.04 -1.57 9.04
CA VAL A 198 -21.90 -1.30 9.94
C VAL A 198 -21.09 -2.57 10.19
N GLU A 199 -21.74 -3.73 10.28
CA GLU A 199 -21.07 -5.01 10.56
C GLU A 199 -20.08 -5.36 9.43
N ALA A 200 -20.53 -5.37 8.17
CA ALA A 200 -19.66 -5.64 7.03
C ALA A 200 -18.52 -4.60 6.90
N ALA A 201 -18.80 -3.32 7.22
CA ALA A 201 -17.76 -2.30 7.20
C ALA A 201 -16.67 -2.57 8.25
N LEU A 202 -17.06 -2.95 9.48
CA LEU A 202 -16.12 -3.28 10.55
C LEU A 202 -15.31 -4.54 10.23
N ASP A 203 -15.92 -5.57 9.64
CA ASP A 203 -15.22 -6.79 9.21
C ASP A 203 -14.10 -6.47 8.23
N LEU A 204 -14.36 -5.64 7.22
CA LEU A 204 -13.35 -5.22 6.24
C LEU A 204 -12.22 -4.41 6.89
N LEU A 205 -12.53 -3.50 7.80
CA LEU A 205 -11.53 -2.73 8.54
C LEU A 205 -10.70 -3.62 9.48
N THR A 206 -11.33 -4.61 10.10
CA THR A 206 -10.66 -5.59 10.97
C THR A 206 -9.64 -6.43 10.19
N VAL A 207 -9.95 -6.83 8.95
CA VAL A 207 -8.96 -7.48 8.08
C VAL A 207 -7.72 -6.61 7.93
N VAL A 208 -7.88 -5.33 7.58
CA VAL A 208 -6.73 -4.43 7.40
C VAL A 208 -5.97 -4.21 8.71
N ARG A 209 -6.67 -4.02 9.84
CA ARG A 209 -6.05 -3.85 11.17
C ARG A 209 -5.19 -5.06 11.54
N ASN A 210 -5.74 -6.27 11.40
CA ASN A 210 -5.03 -7.51 11.70
C ASN A 210 -3.76 -7.66 10.86
N GLN A 211 -3.79 -7.27 9.59
CA GLN A 211 -2.62 -7.27 8.71
C GLN A 211 -1.59 -6.17 9.05
N ARG A 212 -1.94 -5.28 9.96
CA ARG A 212 -1.02 -4.26 10.51
C ARG A 212 -0.53 -4.60 11.92
N GLY A 213 -0.84 -5.79 12.43
CA GLY A 213 -0.45 -6.20 13.78
C GLY A 213 -1.32 -5.57 14.87
N VAL A 214 -2.49 -5.02 14.51
CA VAL A 214 -3.45 -4.44 15.46
C VAL A 214 -4.61 -5.41 15.62
N TYR A 215 -4.60 -6.13 16.72
CA TYR A 215 -5.63 -7.11 17.07
C TYR A 215 -6.56 -6.53 18.13
N ASP A 216 -7.83 -6.89 18.09
CA ASP A 216 -8.75 -6.62 19.19
C ASP A 216 -8.39 -7.57 20.36
N GLU A 217 -8.30 -7.00 21.59
CA GLU A 217 -8.10 -7.76 22.82
C GLU A 217 -9.40 -8.43 23.28
#